data_d9bfc3fb9cd30b02510b35578f5b7da4
#
_entry.id   d9bfc3fb9cd30b02510b35578f5b7da4
#
_cell.length_a   1.000
_cell.length_b   1.000
_cell.length_c   1.000
_cell.angle_alpha   90.00
_cell.angle_beta   90.00
_cell.angle_gamma   90.00
#
_symmetry.space_group_name_H-M   'P 1'
#
loop_
_entity.id
_entity.type
_entity.pdbx_description
1 polymer ?
#
loop_
_entity_poly.entity_id
_entity_poly.type
_entity_poly.pdbx_seq_one_letter_code
_entity_poly.pdbx_strand_id
1 'polypeptide(L)'
;MRYYRATLIVLAWLLCPLLLQARTLVLDPDVPMQETAGQWQRLDDASGLLDVRQADLAPGWKAMPGHLNASFTQAAVWLRMPLQVQQPGSWMLLLGNALLDEVEVHVRRPGDPWQLLGRSGEEIPRHAWPVDYRSPAFQFEPAAAGSYELLVRLRARNALVTRIDLWQRLAFDNHTRREALSFGLYFGLYLLLIGVQLVFWLGTRAPVSGLFLAYLSVCVLNEVVSLGLVQQLTGLPGFWSDRLLGCGIAGALAISMQLACRQLELASLYPRLVRQIVPLLWLFSLCCMLLVV
;
A
#
# COMPACT_ATOMS: atom_id res chain seq x y z
N MET A 1 16.49 -54.39 3.93
CA MET A 1 15.31 -53.63 4.38
C MET A 1 15.58 -52.15 4.77
N ARG A 2 16.78 -51.72 5.16
CA ARG A 2 17.09 -50.34 5.54
C ARG A 2 17.15 -49.38 4.34
N TYR A 3 17.58 -49.83 3.19
CA TYR A 3 17.75 -48.96 1.99
C TYR A 3 16.41 -48.61 1.30
N TYR A 4 15.41 -49.47 1.35
CA TYR A 4 14.08 -49.17 0.81
C TYR A 4 13.30 -48.07 1.56
N ARG A 5 13.58 -47.93 2.86
CA ARG A 5 12.96 -46.84 3.67
C ARG A 5 13.58 -45.46 3.33
N ALA A 6 14.87 -45.44 3.06
CA ALA A 6 15.56 -44.19 2.68
C ALA A 6 15.14 -43.71 1.28
N THR A 7 15.01 -44.63 0.31
CA THR A 7 14.53 -44.29 -1.04
C THR A 7 13.06 -43.83 -1.05
N LEU A 8 12.19 -44.43 -0.23
CA LEU A 8 10.80 -43.95 -0.10
C LEU A 8 10.67 -42.58 0.52
N ILE A 9 11.53 -42.24 1.51
CA ILE A 9 11.57 -40.89 2.13
C ILE A 9 12.08 -39.86 1.11
N VAL A 10 13.10 -40.16 0.33
CA VAL A 10 13.63 -39.28 -0.70
C VAL A 10 12.61 -39.06 -1.83
N LEU A 11 11.90 -40.15 -2.22
CA LEU A 11 10.81 -40.03 -3.22
C LEU A 11 9.63 -39.21 -2.71
N ALA A 12 9.26 -39.34 -1.44
CA ALA A 12 8.22 -38.52 -0.80
C ALA A 12 8.63 -37.04 -0.72
N TRP A 13 9.90 -36.72 -0.51
CA TRP A 13 10.43 -35.36 -0.54
C TRP A 13 10.50 -34.76 -1.95
N LEU A 14 10.74 -35.59 -2.96
CA LEU A 14 10.73 -35.18 -4.38
C LEU A 14 9.30 -34.97 -4.95
N LEU A 15 8.29 -35.62 -4.37
CA LEU A 15 6.88 -35.46 -4.73
C LEU A 15 6.18 -34.32 -3.99
N CYS A 16 6.78 -33.76 -2.91
CA CYS A 16 6.22 -32.69 -2.12
C CYS A 16 6.06 -31.31 -2.84
N PRO A 17 6.89 -30.93 -3.83
CA PRO A 17 6.72 -29.66 -4.51
C PRO A 17 5.54 -29.60 -5.51
N LEU A 18 4.89 -30.72 -5.81
CA LEU A 18 3.81 -30.77 -6.81
C LEU A 18 2.42 -30.35 -6.29
N LEU A 19 2.30 -30.01 -5.00
CA LEU A 19 1.00 -29.68 -4.38
C LEU A 19 0.83 -28.20 -3.97
N LEU A 20 1.74 -27.30 -4.34
CA LEU A 20 1.54 -25.86 -4.16
C LEU A 20 0.72 -25.26 -5.33
N GLN A 21 -0.42 -25.82 -5.61
CA GLN A 21 -1.42 -25.14 -6.43
C GLN A 21 -2.09 -24.07 -5.58
N ALA A 22 -2.30 -22.88 -6.17
CA ALA A 22 -3.12 -21.86 -5.53
C ALA A 22 -4.48 -22.50 -5.16
N ARG A 23 -4.84 -22.42 -3.88
CA ARG A 23 -6.13 -22.93 -3.42
C ARG A 23 -7.22 -22.04 -4.00
N THR A 24 -8.29 -22.65 -4.53
CA THR A 24 -9.46 -21.89 -4.96
C THR A 24 -10.11 -21.24 -3.74
N LEU A 25 -10.21 -19.92 -3.74
CA LEU A 25 -10.91 -19.20 -2.69
C LEU A 25 -12.42 -19.36 -2.89
N VAL A 26 -13.10 -19.85 -1.87
CA VAL A 26 -14.56 -19.96 -1.86
C VAL A 26 -15.14 -18.68 -1.26
N LEU A 27 -15.92 -17.93 -2.05
CA LEU A 27 -16.61 -16.74 -1.55
C LEU A 27 -17.84 -17.16 -0.74
N ASP A 28 -17.72 -17.02 0.57
CA ASP A 28 -18.76 -17.32 1.54
C ASP A 28 -19.54 -16.05 1.87
N PRO A 29 -20.86 -15.99 1.57
CA PRO A 29 -21.69 -14.83 1.84
C PRO A 29 -21.89 -14.54 3.33
N ASP A 30 -21.58 -15.47 4.22
CA ASP A 30 -21.71 -15.28 5.68
C ASP A 30 -20.42 -14.68 6.30
N VAL A 31 -19.32 -14.60 5.54
CA VAL A 31 -18.05 -14.06 6.00
C VAL A 31 -17.88 -12.61 5.52
N PRO A 32 -17.89 -11.62 6.43
CA PRO A 32 -17.83 -10.19 6.08
C PRO A 32 -16.60 -9.77 5.28
N MET A 33 -15.45 -10.40 5.57
CA MET A 33 -14.16 -10.15 4.90
C MET A 33 -13.37 -11.44 4.81
N GLN A 34 -12.85 -11.73 3.64
CA GLN A 34 -12.03 -12.89 3.36
C GLN A 34 -10.63 -12.45 2.98
N GLU A 35 -9.67 -12.91 3.76
CA GLU A 35 -8.25 -12.71 3.49
C GLU A 35 -7.81 -13.59 2.32
N THR A 36 -7.12 -12.99 1.36
CA THR A 36 -6.69 -13.73 0.15
C THR A 36 -5.24 -14.17 0.18
N ALA A 37 -4.54 -14.01 1.31
CA ALA A 37 -3.15 -14.40 1.48
C ALA A 37 -2.95 -15.89 1.17
N GLY A 38 -1.94 -16.21 0.37
CA GLY A 38 -1.63 -17.58 -0.03
C GLY A 38 -2.55 -18.18 -1.10
N GLN A 39 -3.52 -17.43 -1.62
CA GLN A 39 -4.45 -17.88 -2.68
C GLN A 39 -4.00 -17.44 -4.08
N TRP A 40 -3.05 -16.52 -4.16
CA TRP A 40 -2.60 -15.92 -5.40
C TRP A 40 -1.44 -16.68 -6.03
N GLN A 41 -1.41 -16.65 -7.35
CA GLN A 41 -0.21 -16.91 -8.15
C GLN A 41 0.35 -15.58 -8.63
N ARG A 42 1.66 -15.48 -8.74
CA ARG A 42 2.40 -14.29 -9.14
C ARG A 42 3.22 -14.56 -10.40
N LEU A 43 3.22 -13.60 -11.32
CA LEU A 43 4.09 -13.51 -12.48
C LEU A 43 4.77 -12.14 -12.50
N ASP A 44 6.09 -12.11 -12.61
CA ASP A 44 6.86 -10.87 -12.72
C ASP A 44 7.11 -10.57 -14.21
N ASP A 45 6.52 -9.48 -14.69
CA ASP A 45 6.71 -8.97 -16.05
C ASP A 45 7.80 -7.90 -16.04
N ALA A 46 9.05 -8.29 -16.30
CA ALA A 46 10.19 -7.39 -16.32
C ALA A 46 10.09 -6.33 -17.43
N SER A 47 9.37 -6.62 -18.51
CA SER A 47 9.14 -5.68 -19.60
C SER A 47 8.09 -4.61 -19.26
N GLY A 48 7.14 -4.96 -18.41
CA GLY A 48 5.96 -4.16 -18.09
C GLY A 48 4.99 -4.00 -19.26
N LEU A 49 5.18 -4.76 -20.34
CA LEU A 49 4.46 -4.60 -21.62
C LEU A 49 3.46 -5.70 -21.92
N LEU A 50 3.39 -6.75 -21.09
CA LEU A 50 2.44 -7.83 -21.31
C LEU A 50 1.01 -7.29 -21.21
N ASP A 51 0.20 -7.64 -22.19
CA ASP A 51 -1.24 -7.47 -22.11
C ASP A 51 -1.90 -8.62 -21.31
N VAL A 52 -3.19 -8.49 -21.04
CA VAL A 52 -3.98 -9.45 -20.25
C VAL A 52 -3.91 -10.86 -20.82
N ARG A 53 -3.97 -11.02 -22.16
CA ARG A 53 -3.93 -12.33 -22.82
C ARG A 53 -2.53 -12.93 -22.79
N GLN A 54 -1.53 -12.10 -23.02
CA GLN A 54 -0.13 -12.50 -22.96
C GLN A 54 0.26 -12.94 -21.55
N ALA A 55 -0.15 -12.18 -20.54
CA ALA A 55 0.11 -12.52 -19.14
C ALA A 55 -0.58 -13.84 -18.74
N ASP A 56 -1.83 -14.04 -19.14
CA ASP A 56 -2.58 -15.27 -18.85
C ASP A 56 -1.90 -16.52 -19.42
N LEU A 57 -1.38 -16.43 -20.65
CA LEU A 57 -0.70 -17.52 -21.36
C LEU A 57 0.80 -17.63 -21.01
N ALA A 58 1.38 -16.66 -20.32
CA ALA A 58 2.80 -16.65 -20.02
C ALA A 58 3.19 -17.82 -19.11
N PRO A 59 4.34 -18.45 -19.36
CA PRO A 59 4.91 -19.41 -18.43
C PRO A 59 5.50 -18.69 -17.21
N GLY A 60 5.67 -19.41 -16.10
CA GLY A 60 6.40 -18.88 -14.95
C GLY A 60 5.56 -18.35 -13.80
N TRP A 61 4.26 -18.60 -13.80
CA TRP A 61 3.42 -18.35 -12.64
C TRP A 61 3.91 -19.14 -11.42
N LYS A 62 4.07 -18.46 -10.29
CA LYS A 62 4.53 -19.02 -9.01
C LYS A 62 3.48 -18.82 -7.94
N ALA A 63 3.27 -19.81 -7.09
CA ALA A 63 2.42 -19.65 -5.91
C ALA A 63 3.00 -18.57 -4.98
N MET A 64 2.13 -17.71 -4.46
CA MET A 64 2.48 -16.64 -3.51
C MET A 64 1.95 -17.02 -2.11
N PRO A 65 2.83 -17.42 -1.18
CA PRO A 65 2.39 -18.02 0.10
C PRO A 65 1.80 -17.03 1.11
N GLY A 66 1.83 -15.74 0.84
CA GLY A 66 1.36 -14.70 1.75
C GLY A 66 0.80 -13.49 1.01
N HIS A 67 0.96 -12.31 1.60
CA HIS A 67 0.67 -11.03 0.95
C HIS A 67 1.73 -10.69 -0.09
N LEU A 68 1.36 -9.84 -1.05
CA LEU A 68 2.31 -9.36 -2.04
C LEU A 68 3.41 -8.54 -1.38
N ASN A 69 4.64 -8.96 -1.58
CA ASN A 69 5.84 -8.20 -1.28
C ASN A 69 6.84 -8.42 -2.43
N ALA A 70 6.94 -7.45 -3.32
CA ALA A 70 7.88 -7.43 -4.41
C ALA A 70 9.03 -6.43 -4.17
N SER A 71 9.07 -5.81 -2.97
CA SER A 71 10.05 -4.78 -2.62
C SER A 71 10.07 -3.65 -3.66
N PHE A 72 11.22 -3.07 -3.95
CA PHE A 72 11.39 -2.09 -5.03
C PHE A 72 11.61 -2.83 -6.35
N THR A 73 10.67 -2.70 -7.27
CA THR A 73 10.76 -3.29 -8.61
C THR A 73 10.21 -2.36 -9.67
N GLN A 74 10.81 -2.36 -10.85
CA GLN A 74 10.27 -1.67 -12.02
C GLN A 74 9.40 -2.59 -12.89
N ALA A 75 9.40 -3.89 -12.58
CA ALA A 75 8.54 -4.86 -13.26
C ALA A 75 7.07 -4.63 -12.94
N ALA A 76 6.20 -4.86 -13.89
CA ALA A 76 4.79 -5.06 -13.58
C ALA A 76 4.61 -6.43 -12.92
N VAL A 77 3.79 -6.50 -11.89
CA VAL A 77 3.46 -7.74 -11.21
C VAL A 77 2.04 -8.12 -11.54
N TRP A 78 1.89 -9.33 -12.09
CA TRP A 78 0.60 -9.92 -12.34
C TRP A 78 0.26 -10.93 -11.24
N LEU A 79 -0.97 -10.85 -10.76
CA LEU A 79 -1.51 -11.79 -9.76
C LEU A 79 -2.74 -12.47 -10.33
N ARG A 80 -2.81 -13.80 -10.19
CA ARG A 80 -3.97 -14.60 -10.63
C ARG A 80 -4.52 -15.40 -9.45
N MET A 81 -5.85 -15.44 -9.31
CA MET A 81 -6.54 -16.19 -8.27
C MET A 81 -7.83 -16.82 -8.80
N PRO A 82 -8.00 -18.13 -8.67
CA PRO A 82 -9.27 -18.79 -8.93
C PRO A 82 -10.24 -18.56 -7.75
N LEU A 83 -11.49 -18.27 -8.08
CA LEU A 83 -12.58 -18.01 -7.14
C LEU A 83 -13.72 -18.99 -7.37
N GLN A 84 -14.33 -19.45 -6.30
CA GLN A 84 -15.59 -20.17 -6.33
C GLN A 84 -16.66 -19.33 -5.65
N VAL A 85 -17.60 -18.84 -6.43
CA VAL A 85 -18.76 -18.07 -5.94
C VAL A 85 -19.88 -19.03 -5.60
N GLN A 86 -20.31 -19.04 -4.35
CA GLN A 86 -21.42 -19.90 -3.89
C GLN A 86 -22.78 -19.29 -4.22
N GLN A 87 -22.90 -17.96 -4.06
CA GLN A 87 -24.12 -17.22 -4.33
C GLN A 87 -23.79 -15.87 -5.00
N PRO A 88 -24.65 -15.39 -5.90
CA PRO A 88 -24.53 -14.04 -6.44
C PRO A 88 -24.52 -13.01 -5.31
N GLY A 89 -23.73 -11.96 -5.46
CA GLY A 89 -23.60 -10.92 -4.45
C GLY A 89 -22.70 -9.80 -4.91
N SER A 90 -22.60 -8.76 -4.12
CA SER A 90 -21.69 -7.64 -4.39
C SER A 90 -20.49 -7.71 -3.46
N TRP A 91 -19.31 -7.80 -4.04
CA TRP A 91 -18.03 -7.92 -3.37
C TRP A 91 -17.13 -6.76 -3.71
N MET A 92 -16.23 -6.44 -2.79
CA MET A 92 -15.24 -5.39 -2.96
C MET A 92 -13.85 -6.00 -2.84
N LEU A 93 -13.07 -5.94 -3.91
CA LEU A 93 -11.65 -6.25 -3.88
C LEU A 93 -10.89 -5.00 -3.42
N LEU A 94 -10.27 -5.07 -2.25
CA LEU A 94 -9.53 -3.96 -1.65
C LEU A 94 -8.03 -4.25 -1.66
N LEU A 95 -7.24 -3.32 -2.18
CA LEU A 95 -5.78 -3.31 -2.07
C LEU A 95 -5.37 -2.30 -0.98
N GLY A 96 -4.69 -2.78 0.05
CA GLY A 96 -4.41 -2.01 1.27
C GLY A 96 -3.31 -0.95 1.14
N ASN A 97 -2.72 -0.74 -0.04
CA ASN A 97 -1.69 0.27 -0.28
C ASN A 97 -2.24 1.40 -1.16
N ALA A 98 -2.27 2.61 -0.62
CA ALA A 98 -2.75 3.80 -1.33
C ALA A 98 -1.75 4.36 -2.35
N LEU A 99 -0.46 4.00 -2.23
CA LEU A 99 0.66 4.53 -3.04
C LEU A 99 1.04 3.58 -4.20
N LEU A 100 0.07 2.84 -4.75
CA LEU A 100 0.27 2.06 -5.97
C LEU A 100 0.06 2.96 -7.19
N ASP A 101 1.03 2.96 -8.13
CA ASP A 101 0.95 3.82 -9.32
C ASP A 101 -0.20 3.42 -10.24
N GLU A 102 -0.29 2.13 -10.54
CA GLU A 102 -1.29 1.59 -11.45
C GLU A 102 -1.77 0.22 -10.99
N VAL A 103 -3.07 0.06 -10.92
CA VAL A 103 -3.76 -1.20 -10.62
C VAL A 103 -4.84 -1.42 -11.66
N GLU A 104 -4.78 -2.55 -12.37
CA GLU A 104 -5.84 -3.01 -13.25
C GLU A 104 -6.39 -4.33 -12.74
N VAL A 105 -7.69 -4.45 -12.67
CA VAL A 105 -8.36 -5.68 -12.24
C VAL A 105 -9.25 -6.21 -13.35
N HIS A 106 -9.05 -7.48 -13.66
CA HIS A 106 -9.83 -8.21 -14.66
C HIS A 106 -10.49 -9.43 -14.04
N VAL A 107 -11.62 -9.80 -14.59
CA VAL A 107 -12.38 -10.98 -14.18
C VAL A 107 -12.86 -11.75 -15.41
N ARG A 108 -12.97 -13.07 -15.28
CA ARG A 108 -13.66 -13.91 -16.26
C ARG A 108 -14.30 -15.11 -15.60
N ARG A 109 -15.21 -15.78 -16.31
CA ARG A 109 -15.49 -17.20 -16.09
C ARG A 109 -14.50 -18.05 -16.89
N PRO A 110 -14.16 -19.26 -16.43
CA PRO A 110 -13.31 -20.16 -17.20
C PRO A 110 -13.87 -20.38 -18.61
N GLY A 111 -13.06 -20.07 -19.63
CA GLY A 111 -13.44 -20.14 -21.04
C GLY A 111 -13.98 -18.84 -21.66
N ASP A 112 -14.34 -17.85 -20.86
CA ASP A 112 -14.77 -16.53 -21.34
C ASP A 112 -13.59 -15.57 -21.53
N PRO A 113 -13.75 -14.51 -22.34
CA PRO A 113 -12.74 -13.45 -22.43
C PRO A 113 -12.64 -12.66 -21.12
N TRP A 114 -11.44 -12.14 -20.85
CA TRP A 114 -11.20 -11.25 -19.71
C TRP A 114 -12.00 -9.96 -19.84
N GLN A 115 -12.70 -9.58 -18.79
CA GLN A 115 -13.43 -8.33 -18.64
C GLN A 115 -12.72 -7.43 -17.64
N LEU A 116 -12.49 -6.17 -18.02
CA LEU A 116 -11.91 -5.17 -17.12
C LEU A 116 -12.96 -4.73 -16.10
N LEU A 117 -12.68 -4.91 -14.80
CA LEU A 117 -13.49 -4.35 -13.72
C LEU A 117 -13.20 -2.87 -13.50
N GLY A 118 -11.94 -2.45 -13.72
CA GLY A 118 -11.55 -1.06 -13.60
C GLY A 118 -10.04 -0.86 -13.47
N ARG A 119 -9.67 0.42 -13.42
CA ARG A 119 -8.31 0.91 -13.20
C ARG A 119 -8.30 1.88 -12.03
N SER A 120 -7.23 1.85 -11.25
CA SER A 120 -7.04 2.72 -10.10
C SER A 120 -5.54 2.89 -9.84
N GLY A 121 -5.16 3.79 -8.95
CA GLY A 121 -3.75 4.04 -8.62
C GLY A 121 -3.36 5.51 -8.84
N GLU A 122 -2.19 5.88 -8.36
CA GLU A 122 -1.73 7.27 -8.33
C GLU A 122 -1.58 7.91 -9.72
N GLU A 123 -1.27 7.11 -10.75
CA GLU A 123 -1.18 7.59 -12.15
C GLU A 123 -2.56 7.69 -12.84
N ILE A 124 -3.62 7.13 -12.24
CA ILE A 124 -4.96 7.16 -12.78
C ILE A 124 -5.73 8.35 -12.20
N PRO A 125 -6.32 9.24 -13.03
CA PRO A 125 -7.09 10.36 -12.53
C PRO A 125 -8.22 9.90 -11.59
N ARG A 126 -8.37 10.57 -10.45
CA ARG A 126 -9.28 10.16 -9.37
C ARG A 126 -10.72 9.93 -9.84
N HIS A 127 -11.22 10.77 -10.74
CA HIS A 127 -12.57 10.64 -11.28
C HIS A 127 -12.79 9.37 -12.13
N ALA A 128 -11.70 8.70 -12.56
CA ALA A 128 -11.75 7.44 -13.31
C ALA A 128 -11.69 6.20 -12.41
N TRP A 129 -11.50 6.37 -11.10
CA TRP A 129 -11.49 5.25 -10.18
C TRP A 129 -12.89 4.64 -10.04
N PRO A 130 -13.01 3.30 -10.04
CA PRO A 130 -14.31 2.63 -9.97
C PRO A 130 -15.00 2.81 -8.59
N VAL A 131 -14.21 3.06 -7.55
CA VAL A 131 -14.68 3.27 -6.18
C VAL A 131 -13.96 4.45 -5.57
N ASP A 132 -14.71 5.39 -4.98
CA ASP A 132 -14.13 6.52 -4.26
C ASP A 132 -13.70 6.10 -2.85
N TYR A 133 -12.50 5.57 -2.75
CA TYR A 133 -11.88 5.16 -1.51
C TYR A 133 -10.39 5.54 -1.52
N ARG A 134 -9.76 5.74 -0.37
CA ARG A 134 -8.37 6.21 -0.23
C ARG A 134 -7.31 5.32 -0.90
N SER A 135 -7.58 4.03 -1.03
CA SER A 135 -6.72 3.06 -1.71
C SER A 135 -7.48 2.34 -2.82
N PRO A 136 -6.81 1.69 -3.78
CA PRO A 136 -7.46 1.01 -4.89
C PRO A 136 -8.48 -0.03 -4.41
N ALA A 137 -9.73 0.16 -4.83
CA ALA A 137 -10.85 -0.73 -4.54
C ALA A 137 -11.67 -0.97 -5.80
N PHE A 138 -12.18 -2.19 -5.97
CA PHE A 138 -12.90 -2.62 -7.17
C PHE A 138 -14.15 -3.39 -6.80
N GLN A 139 -15.26 -3.05 -7.42
CA GLN A 139 -16.50 -3.77 -7.22
C GLN A 139 -16.55 -4.99 -8.13
N PHE A 140 -16.91 -6.13 -7.57
CA PHE A 140 -17.09 -7.38 -8.27
C PHE A 140 -18.48 -7.93 -8.00
N GLU A 141 -19.28 -8.08 -9.05
CA GLU A 141 -20.67 -8.56 -8.99
C GLU A 141 -20.85 -9.78 -9.88
N PRO A 142 -20.58 -10.99 -9.38
CA PRO A 142 -20.80 -12.21 -10.13
C PRO A 142 -22.29 -12.40 -10.41
N ALA A 143 -22.65 -12.53 -11.70
CA ALA A 143 -24.04 -12.67 -12.14
C ALA A 143 -24.67 -14.00 -11.70
N ALA A 144 -23.88 -15.04 -11.43
CA ALA A 144 -24.35 -16.34 -10.98
C ALA A 144 -23.29 -17.05 -10.13
N ALA A 145 -23.70 -18.06 -9.38
CA ALA A 145 -22.79 -18.99 -8.72
C ALA A 145 -21.91 -19.73 -9.75
N GLY A 146 -20.72 -20.10 -9.36
CA GLY A 146 -19.79 -20.82 -10.23
C GLY A 146 -18.34 -20.40 -10.04
N SER A 147 -17.48 -20.91 -10.92
CA SER A 147 -16.05 -20.59 -10.92
C SER A 147 -15.80 -19.28 -11.66
N TYR A 148 -14.90 -18.48 -11.11
CA TYR A 148 -14.38 -17.25 -11.70
C TYR A 148 -12.87 -17.21 -11.55
N GLU A 149 -12.23 -16.38 -12.32
CA GLU A 149 -10.81 -16.08 -12.20
C GLU A 149 -10.63 -14.57 -12.10
N LEU A 150 -9.80 -14.12 -11.15
CA LEU A 150 -9.32 -12.74 -11.06
C LEU A 150 -7.90 -12.66 -11.58
N LEU A 151 -7.62 -11.59 -12.32
CA LEU A 151 -6.29 -11.24 -12.79
C LEU A 151 -6.04 -9.77 -12.46
N VAL A 152 -4.99 -9.50 -11.70
CA VAL A 152 -4.64 -8.16 -11.24
C VAL A 152 -3.26 -7.80 -11.74
N ARG A 153 -3.12 -6.66 -12.40
CA ARG A 153 -1.85 -6.05 -12.79
C ARG A 153 -1.52 -4.92 -11.86
N LEU A 154 -0.28 -4.89 -11.37
CA LEU A 154 0.19 -3.93 -10.38
C LEU A 154 1.51 -3.32 -10.85
N ARG A 155 1.63 -2.00 -10.72
CA ARG A 155 2.89 -1.26 -10.87
C ARG A 155 3.03 -0.28 -9.73
N ALA A 156 4.26 -0.12 -9.24
CA ALA A 156 4.60 0.92 -8.27
C ALA A 156 6.08 1.31 -8.45
N ARG A 157 6.36 2.61 -8.41
CA ARG A 157 7.73 3.15 -8.31
C ARG A 157 8.27 3.01 -6.90
N ASN A 158 7.36 3.03 -5.93
CA ASN A 158 7.63 2.78 -4.53
C ASN A 158 7.71 1.27 -4.24
N ALA A 159 7.88 0.90 -2.99
CA ALA A 159 7.85 -0.50 -2.60
C ALA A 159 6.48 -1.13 -2.93
N LEU A 160 6.50 -2.13 -3.82
CA LEU A 160 5.30 -2.87 -4.21
C LEU A 160 4.97 -3.91 -3.14
N VAL A 161 4.33 -3.43 -2.07
CA VAL A 161 3.85 -4.24 -0.95
C VAL A 161 2.39 -3.92 -0.74
N THR A 162 1.52 -4.93 -0.80
CA THR A 162 0.09 -4.73 -0.55
C THR A 162 -0.57 -5.97 0.00
N ARG A 163 -1.55 -5.76 0.86
CA ARG A 163 -2.53 -6.74 1.26
C ARG A 163 -3.72 -6.64 0.30
N ILE A 164 -4.28 -7.78 -0.08
CA ILE A 164 -5.45 -7.84 -0.95
C ILE A 164 -6.51 -8.64 -0.20
N ASP A 165 -7.69 -8.05 -0.02
CA ASP A 165 -8.80 -8.68 0.68
C ASP A 165 -10.10 -8.55 -0.13
N LEU A 166 -10.98 -9.54 0.02
CA LEU A 166 -12.33 -9.51 -0.53
C LEU A 166 -13.33 -9.26 0.60
N TRP A 167 -14.09 -8.19 0.46
CA TRP A 167 -15.10 -7.76 1.40
C TRP A 167 -16.49 -7.92 0.80
N GLN A 168 -17.47 -8.29 1.62
CA GLN A 168 -18.86 -8.06 1.26
C GLN A 168 -19.13 -6.55 1.19
N ARG A 169 -19.97 -6.11 0.26
CA ARG A 169 -20.29 -4.69 0.06
C ARG A 169 -20.74 -4.00 1.35
N LEU A 170 -21.70 -4.58 2.07
CA LEU A 170 -22.18 -3.99 3.33
C LEU A 170 -21.12 -3.95 4.42
N ALA A 171 -20.27 -4.98 4.49
CA ALA A 171 -19.16 -5.01 5.46
C ALA A 171 -18.10 -3.96 5.13
N PHE A 172 -17.80 -3.77 3.84
CA PHE A 172 -16.91 -2.73 3.35
C PHE A 172 -17.44 -1.34 3.68
N ASP A 173 -18.71 -1.06 3.41
CA ASP A 173 -19.33 0.23 3.73
C ASP A 173 -19.32 0.53 5.25
N ASN A 174 -19.51 -0.49 6.08
CA ASN A 174 -19.39 -0.35 7.53
C ASN A 174 -17.94 -0.15 7.98
N HIS A 175 -16.99 -0.84 7.32
CA HIS A 175 -15.56 -0.67 7.57
C HIS A 175 -15.12 0.76 7.25
N THR A 176 -15.48 1.28 6.08
CA THR A 176 -15.12 2.65 5.65
C THR A 176 -15.68 3.72 6.57
N ARG A 177 -16.92 3.55 7.07
CA ARG A 177 -17.49 4.46 8.06
C ARG A 177 -16.75 4.45 9.40
N ARG A 178 -16.40 3.28 9.90
CA ARG A 178 -15.59 3.14 11.14
C ARG A 178 -14.20 3.71 10.97
N GLU A 179 -13.57 3.46 9.83
CA GLU A 179 -12.27 4.00 9.48
C GLU A 179 -12.30 5.54 9.42
N ALA A 180 -13.31 6.13 8.77
CA ALA A 180 -13.49 7.58 8.71
C ALA A 180 -13.67 8.21 10.10
N LEU A 181 -14.44 7.57 11.01
CA LEU A 181 -14.57 8.02 12.39
C LEU A 181 -13.24 7.92 13.15
N SER A 182 -12.50 6.84 12.95
CA SER A 182 -11.18 6.64 13.59
C SER A 182 -10.17 7.67 13.11
N PHE A 183 -10.13 7.95 11.82
CA PHE A 183 -9.28 9.02 11.27
C PHE A 183 -9.72 10.41 11.74
N GLY A 184 -11.03 10.66 11.80
CA GLY A 184 -11.56 11.93 12.32
C GLY A 184 -11.13 12.18 13.76
N LEU A 185 -11.23 11.17 14.63
CA LEU A 185 -10.74 11.25 16.01
C LEU A 185 -9.22 11.41 16.08
N TYR A 186 -8.49 10.58 15.33
CA TYR A 186 -7.02 10.58 15.29
C TYR A 186 -6.47 11.94 14.85
N PHE A 187 -6.87 12.43 13.69
CA PHE A 187 -6.41 13.71 13.17
C PHE A 187 -6.97 14.90 13.95
N GLY A 188 -8.19 14.77 14.51
CA GLY A 188 -8.77 15.77 15.41
C GLY A 188 -7.93 15.99 16.67
N LEU A 189 -7.41 14.92 17.28
CA LEU A 189 -6.46 15.00 18.40
C LEU A 189 -5.14 15.65 18.00
N TYR A 190 -4.59 15.31 16.83
CA TYR A 190 -3.38 15.96 16.33
C TYR A 190 -3.58 17.46 16.05
N LEU A 191 -4.71 17.85 15.46
CA LEU A 191 -5.06 19.25 15.25
C LEU A 191 -5.17 20.01 16.57
N LEU A 192 -5.77 19.39 17.59
CA LEU A 192 -5.83 19.96 18.93
C LEU A 192 -4.43 20.16 19.52
N LEU A 193 -3.55 19.15 19.41
CA LEU A 193 -2.16 19.23 19.88
C LEU A 193 -1.38 20.33 19.15
N ILE A 194 -1.53 20.40 17.83
CA ILE A 194 -0.92 21.47 17.01
C ILE A 194 -1.43 22.84 17.45
N GLY A 195 -2.74 22.97 17.69
CA GLY A 195 -3.36 24.22 18.16
C GLY A 195 -2.82 24.64 19.53
N VAL A 196 -2.78 23.73 20.50
CA VAL A 196 -2.20 23.99 21.84
C VAL A 196 -0.74 24.39 21.72
N GLN A 197 0.04 23.66 20.93
CA GLN A 197 1.48 23.93 20.73
C GLN A 197 1.70 25.27 20.03
N LEU A 198 0.83 25.64 19.09
CA LEU A 198 0.86 26.94 18.42
C LEU A 198 0.63 28.08 19.41
N VAL A 199 -0.41 27.99 20.24
CA VAL A 199 -0.72 28.98 21.28
C VAL A 199 0.46 29.13 22.25
N PHE A 200 1.02 27.97 22.69
CA PHE A 200 2.18 27.97 23.57
C PHE A 200 3.40 28.64 22.91
N TRP A 201 3.68 28.33 21.64
CA TRP A 201 4.78 28.96 20.89
C TRP A 201 4.57 30.44 20.68
N LEU A 202 3.35 30.87 20.35
CA LEU A 202 3.02 32.29 20.20
C LEU A 202 3.21 33.08 21.50
N GLY A 203 2.90 32.47 22.66
CA GLY A 203 3.07 33.09 23.98
C GLY A 203 4.53 33.15 24.44
N THR A 204 5.28 32.07 24.26
CA THR A 204 6.66 31.95 24.76
C THR A 204 7.72 32.40 23.77
N ARG A 205 7.40 32.32 22.46
CA ARG A 205 8.38 32.54 21.37
C ARG A 205 9.64 31.67 21.48
N ALA A 206 9.58 30.59 22.27
CA ALA A 206 10.71 29.69 22.46
C ALA A 206 11.05 28.94 21.16
N PRO A 207 12.31 28.94 20.70
CA PRO A 207 12.71 28.30 19.45
C PRO A 207 12.47 26.78 19.44
N VAL A 208 12.58 26.12 20.60
CA VAL A 208 12.34 24.67 20.76
C VAL A 208 10.87 24.35 20.51
N SER A 209 9.94 25.19 21.04
CA SER A 209 8.51 25.04 20.82
C SER A 209 8.12 25.21 19.36
N GLY A 210 8.75 26.18 18.65
CA GLY A 210 8.53 26.36 17.22
C GLY A 210 9.04 25.19 16.37
N LEU A 211 10.19 24.63 16.71
CA LEU A 211 10.72 23.43 16.05
C LEU A 211 9.81 22.21 16.29
N PHE A 212 9.31 22.04 17.52
CA PHE A 212 8.40 20.94 17.85
C PHE A 212 7.07 21.07 17.10
N LEU A 213 6.53 22.29 17.02
CA LEU A 213 5.33 22.58 16.21
C LEU A 213 5.56 22.23 14.73
N ALA A 214 6.69 22.67 14.15
CA ALA A 214 7.03 22.34 12.77
C ALA A 214 7.18 20.83 12.55
N TYR A 215 7.89 20.14 13.44
CA TYR A 215 8.03 18.68 13.39
C TYR A 215 6.69 17.96 13.41
N LEU A 216 5.84 18.30 14.38
CA LEU A 216 4.52 17.69 14.52
C LEU A 216 3.66 17.93 13.27
N SER A 217 3.69 19.14 12.72
CA SER A 217 2.92 19.48 11.51
C SER A 217 3.39 18.70 10.28
N VAL A 218 4.70 18.54 10.11
CA VAL A 218 5.28 17.76 9.00
C VAL A 218 4.96 16.28 9.16
N CYS A 219 5.04 15.73 10.38
CA CYS A 219 4.68 14.33 10.63
C CYS A 219 3.21 14.06 10.29
N VAL A 220 2.29 14.91 10.71
CA VAL A 220 0.85 14.78 10.41
C VAL A 220 0.62 14.89 8.91
N LEU A 221 1.27 15.82 8.22
CA LEU A 221 1.16 15.94 6.76
C LEU A 221 1.63 14.66 6.05
N ASN A 222 2.79 14.13 6.44
CA ASN A 222 3.30 12.88 5.89
C ASN A 222 2.33 11.72 6.09
N GLU A 223 1.71 11.63 7.27
CA GLU A 223 0.72 10.59 7.58
C GLU A 223 -0.51 10.72 6.67
N VAL A 224 -1.06 11.93 6.51
CA VAL A 224 -2.22 12.20 5.64
C VAL A 224 -1.91 11.84 4.18
N VAL A 225 -0.69 12.13 3.71
CA VAL A 225 -0.23 11.78 2.35
C VAL A 225 -0.09 10.26 2.20
N SER A 226 0.61 9.60 3.13
CA SER A 226 0.88 8.15 3.05
C SER A 226 -0.37 7.29 3.14
N LEU A 227 -1.41 7.80 3.79
CA LEU A 227 -2.73 7.15 3.85
C LEU A 227 -3.59 7.37 2.60
N GLY A 228 -3.13 8.16 1.62
CA GLY A 228 -3.88 8.48 0.40
C GLY A 228 -5.02 9.49 0.61
N LEU A 229 -5.12 10.09 1.80
CA LEU A 229 -6.21 11.02 2.15
C LEU A 229 -6.10 12.34 1.38
N VAL A 230 -4.87 12.81 1.09
CA VAL A 230 -4.68 14.02 0.27
C VAL A 230 -5.30 13.84 -1.11
N GLN A 231 -5.00 12.73 -1.77
CA GLN A 231 -5.56 12.43 -3.09
C GLN A 231 -7.08 12.28 -3.04
N GLN A 232 -7.60 11.60 -2.03
CA GLN A 232 -9.03 11.42 -1.86
C GLN A 232 -9.77 12.74 -1.69
N LEU A 233 -9.23 13.67 -0.90
CA LEU A 233 -9.87 14.94 -0.59
C LEU A 233 -9.69 16.01 -1.66
N THR A 234 -8.54 16.02 -2.34
CA THR A 234 -8.15 17.11 -3.25
C THR A 234 -8.20 16.72 -4.72
N GLY A 235 -8.17 15.42 -5.03
CA GLY A 235 -8.02 14.90 -6.39
C GLY A 235 -6.65 15.17 -7.02
N LEU A 236 -5.65 15.59 -6.22
CA LEU A 236 -4.29 15.85 -6.72
C LEU A 236 -3.70 14.58 -7.36
N PRO A 237 -2.98 14.72 -8.49
CA PRO A 237 -2.26 13.61 -9.10
C PRO A 237 -1.23 12.99 -8.14
N GLY A 238 -1.04 11.67 -8.22
CA GLY A 238 -0.13 10.93 -7.35
C GLY A 238 1.33 11.39 -7.36
N PHE A 239 1.79 11.91 -8.49
CA PHE A 239 3.06 12.59 -8.60
C PHE A 239 3.34 13.63 -7.48
N TRP A 240 2.32 14.36 -7.03
CA TRP A 240 2.46 15.29 -5.92
C TRP A 240 2.55 14.60 -4.57
N SER A 241 1.89 13.45 -4.40
CA SER A 241 1.97 12.66 -3.17
C SER A 241 3.38 12.16 -2.91
N ASP A 242 4.03 11.58 -3.91
CA ASP A 242 5.41 11.12 -3.81
C ASP A 242 6.38 12.24 -3.43
N ARG A 243 6.24 13.40 -4.08
CA ARG A 243 7.07 14.57 -3.78
C ARG A 243 6.83 15.13 -2.40
N LEU A 244 5.56 15.29 -2.01
CA LEU A 244 5.20 15.76 -0.67
C LEU A 244 5.73 14.81 0.41
N LEU A 245 5.60 13.50 0.20
CA LEU A 245 6.07 12.49 1.13
C LEU A 245 7.61 12.52 1.24
N GLY A 246 8.31 12.53 0.11
CA GLY A 246 9.78 12.58 0.08
C GLY A 246 10.34 13.84 0.72
N CYS A 247 9.80 15.01 0.35
CA CYS A 247 10.18 16.29 0.96
C CYS A 247 9.85 16.34 2.45
N GLY A 248 8.68 15.81 2.83
CA GLY A 248 8.25 15.79 4.21
C GLY A 248 9.12 14.88 5.08
N ILE A 249 9.52 13.69 4.60
CA ILE A 249 10.44 12.78 5.31
C ILE A 249 11.80 13.46 5.50
N ALA A 250 12.36 14.04 4.45
CA ALA A 250 13.63 14.75 4.52
C ALA A 250 13.59 15.95 5.50
N GLY A 251 12.49 16.73 5.45
CA GLY A 251 12.25 17.85 6.38
C GLY A 251 12.08 17.39 7.82
N ALA A 252 11.29 16.36 8.06
CA ALA A 252 11.07 15.79 9.39
C ALA A 252 12.39 15.31 10.02
N LEU A 253 13.27 14.68 9.23
CA LEU A 253 14.60 14.24 9.70
C LEU A 253 15.46 15.41 10.14
N ALA A 254 15.55 16.47 9.33
CA ALA A 254 16.34 17.65 9.67
C ALA A 254 15.79 18.37 10.91
N ILE A 255 14.47 18.56 10.99
CA ILE A 255 13.80 19.21 12.14
C ILE A 255 13.98 18.38 13.40
N SER A 256 13.78 17.06 13.35
CA SER A 256 13.91 16.16 14.51
C SER A 256 15.33 16.18 15.09
N MET A 257 16.35 16.15 14.22
CA MET A 257 17.72 16.19 14.66
C MET A 257 18.08 17.54 15.29
N GLN A 258 17.63 18.65 14.69
CA GLN A 258 17.83 19.98 15.26
C GLN A 258 17.09 20.12 16.60
N LEU A 259 15.89 19.57 16.71
CA LEU A 259 15.11 19.53 17.95
C LEU A 259 15.87 18.76 19.04
N ALA A 260 16.37 17.58 18.71
CA ALA A 260 17.17 16.75 19.63
C ALA A 260 18.44 17.49 20.09
N CYS A 261 19.18 18.14 19.19
CA CYS A 261 20.35 18.95 19.54
C CYS A 261 20.01 20.06 20.53
N ARG A 262 18.84 20.68 20.42
CA ARG A 262 18.40 21.75 21.33
C ARG A 262 17.87 21.23 22.65
N GLN A 263 17.07 20.15 22.63
CA GLN A 263 16.51 19.56 23.86
C GLN A 263 17.59 18.95 24.77
N LEU A 264 18.62 18.35 24.19
CA LEU A 264 19.74 17.76 24.90
C LEU A 264 20.85 18.78 25.23
N GLU A 265 20.64 20.06 24.92
CA GLU A 265 21.60 21.12 25.12
C GLU A 265 23.00 20.81 24.55
N LEU A 266 23.05 20.04 23.45
CA LEU A 266 24.32 19.58 22.87
C LEU A 266 25.22 20.75 22.45
N ALA A 267 24.65 21.93 22.20
CA ALA A 267 25.43 23.12 21.90
C ALA A 267 26.28 23.64 23.07
N SER A 268 25.88 23.31 24.32
CA SER A 268 26.66 23.65 25.51
C SER A 268 27.83 22.69 25.74
N LEU A 269 27.61 21.39 25.41
CA LEU A 269 28.60 20.31 25.58
C LEU A 269 29.57 20.25 24.39
N TYR A 270 29.04 20.38 23.18
CA TYR A 270 29.80 20.21 21.94
C TYR A 270 29.50 21.29 20.90
N PRO A 271 29.84 22.58 21.17
CA PRO A 271 29.41 23.72 20.34
C PRO A 271 29.95 23.67 18.90
N ARG A 272 31.18 23.15 18.72
CA ARG A 272 31.79 23.01 17.39
C ARG A 272 31.05 21.94 16.54
N LEU A 273 30.70 20.85 17.15
CA LEU A 273 29.99 19.73 16.51
C LEU A 273 28.60 20.16 16.05
N VAL A 274 27.81 20.77 16.91
CA VAL A 274 26.45 21.24 16.59
C VAL A 274 26.47 22.31 15.49
N ARG A 275 27.44 23.24 15.55
CA ARG A 275 27.61 24.31 14.54
C ARG A 275 27.90 23.75 13.13
N GLN A 276 28.53 22.57 13.04
CA GLN A 276 28.82 21.93 11.74
C GLN A 276 27.71 20.97 11.31
N ILE A 277 27.19 20.15 12.21
CA ILE A 277 26.21 19.08 11.87
C ILE A 277 24.85 19.67 11.46
N VAL A 278 24.32 20.66 12.19
CA VAL A 278 22.99 21.18 11.90
C VAL A 278 22.89 21.77 10.49
N PRO A 279 23.80 22.64 10.02
CA PRO A 279 23.76 23.11 8.64
C PRO A 279 23.96 22.02 7.60
N LEU A 280 24.83 21.04 7.87
CA LEU A 280 25.04 19.89 6.97
C LEU A 280 23.77 19.05 6.83
N LEU A 281 23.02 18.82 7.90
CA LEU A 281 21.75 18.12 7.86
C LEU A 281 20.69 18.88 7.05
N TRP A 282 20.60 20.18 7.22
CA TRP A 282 19.70 21.02 6.42
C TRP A 282 20.10 21.03 4.95
N LEU A 283 21.39 21.12 4.66
CA LEU A 283 21.90 21.04 3.29
C LEU A 283 21.57 19.68 2.67
N PHE A 284 21.83 18.59 3.39
CA PHE A 284 21.49 17.24 2.96
C PHE A 284 19.98 17.09 2.72
N SER A 285 19.14 17.55 3.66
CA SER A 285 17.68 17.53 3.50
C SER A 285 17.24 18.34 2.28
N LEU A 286 17.81 19.52 2.05
CA LEU A 286 17.53 20.33 0.87
C LEU A 286 17.95 19.64 -0.43
N CYS A 287 19.12 19.00 -0.45
CA CYS A 287 19.56 18.22 -1.60
C CYS A 287 18.60 17.05 -1.87
N CYS A 288 18.16 16.32 -0.83
CA CYS A 288 17.15 15.26 -0.97
C CYS A 288 15.83 15.80 -1.51
N MET A 289 15.34 16.94 -1.01
CA MET A 289 14.13 17.59 -1.52
C MET A 289 14.26 17.96 -3.01
N LEU A 290 15.41 18.50 -3.42
CA LEU A 290 15.67 18.85 -4.82
C LEU A 290 15.76 17.64 -5.75
N LEU A 291 16.20 16.48 -5.24
CA LEU A 291 16.25 15.23 -6.02
C LEU A 291 14.85 14.58 -6.19
N VAL A 292 13.94 14.85 -5.27
CA VAL A 292 12.56 14.34 -5.30
C VAL A 292 11.66 15.22 -6.20
N VAL A 293 11.95 16.50 -6.31
CA VAL A 293 11.19 17.46 -7.16
C VAL A 293 11.66 17.42 -8.60
#